data_6f030534dbd3f8f3aa6067a8f75ea051
#
_entry.id   6f030534dbd3f8f3aa6067a8f75ea051
#
_cell.length_a   1.000
_cell.length_b   1.000
_cell.length_c   1.000
_cell.angle_alpha   90.00
_cell.angle_beta   90.00
_cell.angle_gamma   90.00
#
_symmetry.space_group_name_H-M   'P 1'
#
loop_
_entity.id
_entity.type
_entity.pdbx_description
1 polymer ?
#
loop_
_entity_poly.entity_id
_entity_poly.type
_entity_poly.pdbx_seq_one_letter_code
_entity_poly.pdbx_strand_id
1 'polypeptide(L)'
;MPLTIMSLNLRHGGTQDPHGQPDDRWPAIAADTATVRPDILCLQECHGWSDRLGAQLYRAERDLGMQSVGIVKGRTRTAGNALLYRPRPGIAVSEWATDYEQEHRTGLAVALFKVDGLSGRLAVAGVHLTTTTAEATATEAMCAATRVLAYDGHGVLIGDFNAHPASDGGGAPHAAMVTPLVRVARYDPAGHPIRTVGQALTRAGMVDAAHHLASLTGDVSLYGPTGRSGIRVDQAWLTPALSPHLTAYQRVRTASDHDAIVVSLGAPEDAKNRGGV
;
A
#
# COMPACT_ATOMS: atom_id res chain seq x y z
N MET A 1 -10.24 -14.80 -12.75
CA MET A 1 -8.88 -14.52 -13.27
C MET A 1 -8.07 -13.84 -12.17
N PRO A 2 -6.82 -14.19 -11.92
CA PRO A 2 -6.05 -13.56 -10.86
C PRO A 2 -5.89 -12.06 -11.12
N LEU A 3 -6.07 -11.25 -10.08
CA LEU A 3 -5.85 -9.81 -10.08
C LEU A 3 -4.64 -9.52 -9.19
N THR A 4 -3.68 -8.79 -9.71
CA THR A 4 -2.45 -8.43 -8.98
C THR A 4 -2.45 -6.95 -8.63
N ILE A 5 -2.35 -6.64 -7.33
CA ILE A 5 -2.28 -5.27 -6.80
C ILE A 5 -0.91 -5.09 -6.16
N MET A 6 -0.21 -4.06 -6.56
CA MET A 6 1.14 -3.72 -6.07
C MET A 6 1.12 -2.34 -5.41
N SER A 7 1.91 -2.17 -4.37
CA SER A 7 2.17 -0.87 -3.76
C SER A 7 3.65 -0.65 -3.59
N LEU A 8 4.09 0.60 -3.80
CA LEU A 8 5.48 1.01 -3.64
C LEU A 8 5.59 2.47 -3.20
N ASN A 9 6.30 2.72 -2.11
CA ASN A 9 6.79 4.05 -1.78
C ASN A 9 8.02 4.37 -2.65
N LEU A 10 7.95 5.46 -3.42
CA LEU A 10 8.97 5.83 -4.42
C LEU A 10 10.19 6.52 -3.83
N ARG A 11 10.10 6.99 -2.59
CA ARG A 11 11.07 7.90 -1.99
C ARG A 11 11.34 9.13 -2.86
N HIS A 12 10.77 10.27 -2.49
CA HIS A 12 10.91 11.54 -3.23
C HIS A 12 10.57 11.44 -4.73
N GLY A 13 9.50 10.73 -5.07
CA GLY A 13 8.98 10.59 -6.44
C GLY A 13 9.80 9.70 -7.35
N GLY A 14 10.87 9.06 -6.86
CA GLY A 14 11.81 8.29 -7.67
C GLY A 14 12.68 9.14 -8.59
N THR A 15 12.64 10.47 -8.48
CA THR A 15 13.31 11.43 -9.39
C THR A 15 14.15 12.48 -8.66
N GLN A 16 14.10 12.50 -7.34
CA GLN A 16 14.81 13.48 -6.51
C GLN A 16 15.46 12.78 -5.30
N ASP A 17 16.51 13.41 -4.79
CA ASP A 17 17.11 13.08 -3.50
C ASP A 17 16.35 13.78 -2.34
N PRO A 18 16.72 13.53 -1.05
CA PRO A 18 16.11 14.20 0.10
C PRO A 18 16.25 15.72 0.13
N HIS A 19 17.17 16.27 -0.66
CA HIS A 19 17.42 17.71 -0.77
C HIS A 19 16.75 18.35 -1.99
N GLY A 20 15.92 17.54 -2.73
CA GLY A 20 15.23 17.98 -3.94
C GLY A 20 16.14 18.11 -5.16
N GLN A 21 17.40 17.61 -5.09
CA GLN A 21 18.27 17.57 -6.26
C GLN A 21 17.87 16.41 -7.19
N PRO A 22 18.11 16.54 -8.50
CA PRO A 22 17.79 15.48 -9.45
C PRO A 22 18.51 14.16 -9.09
N ASP A 23 17.71 13.09 -8.96
CA ASP A 23 18.16 11.71 -8.70
C ASP A 23 17.16 10.77 -9.39
N ASP A 24 17.33 10.58 -10.72
CA ASP A 24 16.38 9.83 -11.55
C ASP A 24 16.55 8.32 -11.40
N ARG A 25 15.93 7.75 -10.36
CA ARG A 25 15.83 6.32 -10.11
C ARG A 25 14.63 5.67 -10.82
N TRP A 26 13.78 6.49 -11.43
CA TRP A 26 12.55 6.02 -12.06
C TRP A 26 12.78 4.90 -13.08
N PRO A 27 13.79 4.93 -13.98
CA PRO A 27 13.98 3.84 -14.94
C PRO A 27 14.18 2.47 -14.28
N ALA A 28 14.95 2.41 -13.19
CA ALA A 28 15.14 1.17 -12.44
C ALA A 28 13.85 0.75 -11.70
N ILE A 29 13.15 1.69 -11.05
CA ILE A 29 11.85 1.42 -10.39
C ILE A 29 10.82 0.90 -11.41
N ALA A 30 10.76 1.49 -12.60
CA ALA A 30 9.85 1.06 -13.65
C ALA A 30 10.19 -0.36 -14.15
N ALA A 31 11.48 -0.67 -14.30
CA ALA A 31 11.94 -2.01 -14.66
C ALA A 31 11.55 -3.06 -13.61
N ASP A 32 11.78 -2.76 -12.32
CA ASP A 32 11.39 -3.65 -11.21
C ASP A 32 9.87 -3.86 -11.19
N THR A 33 9.08 -2.79 -11.36
CA THR A 33 7.61 -2.85 -11.43
C THR A 33 7.14 -3.69 -12.63
N ALA A 34 7.82 -3.57 -13.78
CA ALA A 34 7.50 -4.33 -14.98
C ALA A 34 7.70 -5.84 -14.82
N THR A 35 8.61 -6.30 -13.93
CA THR A 35 8.76 -7.72 -13.63
C THR A 35 7.54 -8.32 -12.94
N VAL A 36 6.86 -7.54 -12.09
CA VAL A 36 5.62 -7.94 -11.41
C VAL A 36 4.42 -7.87 -12.35
N ARG A 37 4.41 -6.86 -13.22
CA ARG A 37 3.31 -6.57 -14.15
C ARG A 37 1.94 -6.45 -13.45
N PRO A 38 1.80 -5.57 -12.45
CA PRO A 38 0.56 -5.45 -11.69
C PRO A 38 -0.61 -4.98 -12.58
N ASP A 39 -1.83 -5.38 -12.17
CA ASP A 39 -3.08 -4.85 -12.74
C ASP A 39 -3.45 -3.50 -12.14
N ILE A 40 -3.18 -3.32 -10.84
CA ILE A 40 -3.38 -2.07 -10.10
C ILE A 40 -2.09 -1.75 -9.36
N LEU A 41 -1.66 -0.48 -9.44
CA LEU A 41 -0.44 0.01 -8.82
C LEU A 41 -0.73 1.25 -7.98
N CYS A 42 -0.43 1.18 -6.68
CA CYS A 42 -0.52 2.28 -5.72
C CYS A 42 0.89 2.81 -5.42
N LEU A 43 1.14 4.08 -5.70
CA LEU A 43 2.44 4.71 -5.50
C LEU A 43 2.34 5.79 -4.44
N GLN A 44 3.30 5.83 -3.52
CA GLN A 44 3.41 6.84 -2.49
C GLN A 44 4.62 7.75 -2.77
N GLU A 45 4.62 8.90 -2.10
CA GLU A 45 5.64 9.94 -2.27
C GLU A 45 5.82 10.43 -3.71
N CYS A 46 4.75 10.61 -4.46
CA CYS A 46 4.78 11.10 -5.84
C CYS A 46 5.15 12.59 -5.90
N HIS A 47 6.32 12.96 -5.33
CA HIS A 47 6.85 14.32 -5.33
C HIS A 47 7.09 14.81 -6.76
N GLY A 48 6.56 15.99 -7.09
CA GLY A 48 6.74 16.59 -8.41
C GLY A 48 5.94 15.96 -9.55
N TRP A 49 5.19 14.88 -9.29
CA TRP A 49 4.48 14.14 -10.35
C TRP A 49 3.36 14.93 -11.01
N SER A 50 2.76 15.89 -10.30
CA SER A 50 1.76 16.82 -10.86
C SER A 50 2.36 18.07 -11.49
N ASP A 51 3.69 18.25 -11.38
CA ASP A 51 4.37 19.43 -11.91
C ASP A 51 4.54 19.30 -13.43
N ARG A 52 4.80 20.42 -14.11
CA ARG A 52 5.01 20.47 -15.56
C ARG A 52 3.92 19.72 -16.33
N LEU A 53 2.65 20.02 -15.97
CA LEU A 53 1.46 19.39 -16.57
C LEU A 53 1.41 17.86 -16.41
N GLY A 54 1.97 17.33 -15.32
CA GLY A 54 1.95 15.89 -15.05
C GLY A 54 3.00 15.08 -15.83
N ALA A 55 4.09 15.70 -16.27
CA ALA A 55 5.08 15.05 -17.14
C ALA A 55 5.61 13.72 -16.57
N GLN A 56 5.84 13.63 -15.24
CA GLN A 56 6.31 12.39 -14.63
C GLN A 56 5.21 11.32 -14.57
N LEU A 57 3.96 11.71 -14.35
CA LEU A 57 2.81 10.80 -14.39
C LEU A 57 2.65 10.19 -15.79
N TYR A 58 2.69 11.00 -16.85
CA TYR A 58 2.65 10.52 -18.24
C TYR A 58 3.85 9.63 -18.59
N ARG A 59 5.04 9.95 -18.06
CA ARG A 59 6.20 9.07 -18.20
C ARG A 59 5.93 7.69 -17.59
N ALA A 60 5.35 7.64 -16.38
CA ALA A 60 5.01 6.40 -15.71
C ALA A 60 3.95 5.59 -16.47
N GLU A 61 2.91 6.23 -16.98
CA GLU A 61 1.89 5.58 -17.81
C GLU A 61 2.51 4.89 -19.03
N ARG A 62 3.37 5.61 -19.74
CA ARG A 62 4.05 5.10 -20.93
C ARG A 62 5.00 3.96 -20.62
N ASP A 63 5.88 4.13 -19.62
CA ASP A 63 6.94 3.19 -19.29
C ASP A 63 6.38 1.88 -18.70
N LEU A 64 5.23 1.94 -18.02
CA LEU A 64 4.56 0.78 -17.42
C LEU A 64 3.45 0.19 -18.32
N GLY A 65 3.03 0.91 -19.36
CA GLY A 65 1.85 0.54 -20.16
C GLY A 65 0.58 0.51 -19.31
N MET A 66 0.44 1.44 -18.38
CA MET A 66 -0.69 1.59 -17.48
C MET A 66 -1.38 2.94 -17.71
N GLN A 67 -2.58 3.12 -17.17
CA GLN A 67 -3.28 4.41 -17.14
C GLN A 67 -3.42 4.88 -15.70
N SER A 68 -3.21 6.17 -15.46
CA SER A 68 -3.51 6.75 -14.16
C SER A 68 -5.02 6.83 -13.94
N VAL A 69 -5.45 6.40 -12.76
CA VAL A 69 -6.80 6.73 -12.27
C VAL A 69 -6.79 8.15 -11.73
N GLY A 70 -5.73 8.50 -11.00
CA GLY A 70 -5.53 9.83 -10.48
C GLY A 70 -4.33 9.94 -9.54
N ILE A 71 -4.05 11.16 -9.14
CA ILE A 71 -3.10 11.51 -8.09
C ILE A 71 -3.78 12.43 -7.09
N VAL A 72 -3.65 12.15 -5.81
CA VAL A 72 -4.17 12.98 -4.71
C VAL A 72 -3.05 13.57 -3.90
N LYS A 73 -3.26 14.79 -3.44
CA LYS A 73 -2.35 15.51 -2.55
C LYS A 73 -3.12 15.92 -1.31
N GLY A 74 -2.71 15.42 -0.16
CA GLY A 74 -3.33 15.80 1.10
C GLY A 74 -3.03 17.23 1.54
N ARG A 75 -3.25 17.49 2.82
CA ARG A 75 -3.11 18.83 3.42
C ARG A 75 -1.74 19.48 3.20
N THR A 76 -0.66 18.70 3.13
CA THR A 76 0.70 19.25 2.95
C THR A 76 1.01 19.62 1.50
N ARG A 77 0.31 19.07 0.52
CA ARG A 77 0.51 19.29 -0.92
C ARG A 77 1.93 19.02 -1.45
N THR A 78 2.85 18.53 -0.61
CA THR A 78 4.27 18.33 -0.97
C THR A 78 4.51 16.96 -1.61
N ALA A 79 3.79 15.96 -1.16
CA ALA A 79 3.80 14.62 -1.73
C ALA A 79 2.37 14.20 -2.04
N GLY A 80 2.21 13.31 -2.97
CA GLY A 80 0.90 12.75 -3.31
C GLY A 80 0.97 11.23 -3.41
N ASN A 81 -0.20 10.62 -3.46
CA ASN A 81 -0.38 9.22 -3.77
C ASN A 81 -0.99 9.08 -5.15
N ALA A 82 -0.42 8.26 -6.01
CA ALA A 82 -0.95 7.98 -7.33
C ALA A 82 -1.50 6.55 -7.41
N LEU A 83 -2.55 6.37 -8.19
CA LEU A 83 -3.09 5.07 -8.50
C LEU A 83 -3.14 4.92 -10.02
N LEU A 84 -2.52 3.84 -10.51
CA LEU A 84 -2.54 3.44 -11.91
C LEU A 84 -3.18 2.06 -12.05
N TYR A 85 -3.74 1.78 -13.21
CA TYR A 85 -4.23 0.44 -13.53
C TYR A 85 -3.86 0.05 -14.96
N ARG A 86 -3.81 -1.25 -15.22
CA ARG A 86 -3.57 -1.80 -16.56
C ARG A 86 -4.90 -2.07 -17.24
N PRO A 87 -5.26 -1.32 -18.29
CA PRO A 87 -6.48 -1.59 -19.04
C PRO A 87 -6.41 -2.98 -19.69
N ARG A 88 -7.39 -3.81 -19.39
CA ARG A 88 -7.58 -5.11 -20.00
C ARG A 88 -9.01 -5.62 -19.82
N PRO A 89 -9.49 -6.59 -20.62
CA PRO A 89 -10.80 -7.21 -20.36
C PRO A 89 -10.91 -7.72 -18.92
N GLY A 90 -12.06 -7.52 -18.32
CA GLY A 90 -12.37 -7.97 -16.96
C GLY A 90 -11.95 -7.04 -15.84
N ILE A 91 -11.40 -5.86 -16.15
CA ILE A 91 -11.17 -4.80 -15.16
C ILE A 91 -11.49 -3.43 -15.75
N ALA A 92 -12.27 -2.63 -15.04
CA ALA A 92 -12.57 -1.26 -15.41
C ALA A 92 -12.72 -0.36 -14.19
N VAL A 93 -12.19 0.85 -14.26
CA VAL A 93 -12.44 1.90 -13.26
C VAL A 93 -13.90 2.33 -13.38
N SER A 94 -14.64 2.33 -12.28
CA SER A 94 -16.01 2.83 -12.23
C SER A 94 -16.14 4.19 -11.55
N GLU A 95 -15.20 4.50 -10.62
CA GLU A 95 -15.23 5.75 -9.87
C GLU A 95 -13.84 6.07 -9.29
N TRP A 96 -13.54 7.36 -9.15
CA TRP A 96 -12.41 7.88 -8.42
C TRP A 96 -12.91 8.86 -7.37
N ALA A 97 -13.08 8.39 -6.13
CA ALA A 97 -13.60 9.16 -5.02
C ALA A 97 -12.48 9.93 -4.31
N THR A 98 -12.51 11.26 -4.41
CA THR A 98 -11.51 12.18 -3.83
C THR A 98 -12.07 13.03 -2.70
N ASP A 99 -13.32 12.80 -2.28
CA ASP A 99 -13.98 13.56 -1.21
C ASP A 99 -13.21 13.53 0.11
N TYR A 100 -12.30 12.55 0.26
CA TYR A 100 -11.48 12.31 1.44
C TYR A 100 -10.05 12.84 1.32
N GLU A 101 -9.73 13.55 0.23
CA GLU A 101 -8.36 13.97 -0.08
C GLU A 101 -7.71 14.70 1.10
N GLN A 102 -8.48 15.53 1.80
CA GLN A 102 -7.99 16.36 2.90
C GLN A 102 -8.04 15.69 4.28
N GLU A 103 -8.55 14.46 4.39
CA GLU A 103 -8.57 13.73 5.66
C GLU A 103 -7.17 13.22 6.04
N HIS A 104 -6.31 13.03 5.08
CA HIS A 104 -4.94 12.58 5.26
C HIS A 104 -3.90 13.67 5.01
N ARG A 105 -2.75 13.54 5.66
CA ARG A 105 -1.64 14.43 5.45
C ARG A 105 -1.12 14.39 4.01
N THR A 106 -1.01 13.20 3.43
CA THR A 106 -0.48 12.95 2.07
C THR A 106 -1.56 12.74 1.02
N GLY A 107 -2.83 12.75 1.43
CA GLY A 107 -3.99 12.54 0.57
C GLY A 107 -4.54 11.13 0.63
N LEU A 108 -5.86 11.03 0.58
CA LEU A 108 -6.59 9.78 0.46
C LEU A 108 -7.57 9.88 -0.71
N ALA A 109 -7.55 8.87 -1.56
CA ALA A 109 -8.62 8.63 -2.52
C ALA A 109 -8.89 7.13 -2.63
N VAL A 110 -10.11 6.80 -3.06
CA VAL A 110 -10.54 5.42 -3.26
C VAL A 110 -10.90 5.24 -4.73
N ALA A 111 -10.22 4.30 -5.39
CA ALA A 111 -10.62 3.86 -6.72
C ALA A 111 -11.57 2.68 -6.61
N LEU A 112 -12.70 2.76 -7.31
CA LEU A 112 -13.66 1.67 -7.40
C LEU A 112 -13.53 0.99 -8.76
N PHE A 113 -13.32 -0.31 -8.74
CA PHE A 113 -13.16 -1.13 -9.93
C PHE A 113 -14.32 -2.12 -10.07
N LYS A 114 -14.78 -2.32 -11.30
CA LYS A 114 -15.50 -3.53 -11.70
C LYS A 114 -14.47 -4.58 -12.09
N VAL A 115 -14.54 -5.75 -11.47
CA VAL A 115 -13.62 -6.86 -11.72
C VAL A 115 -14.43 -8.12 -11.98
N ASP A 116 -14.17 -8.78 -13.11
CA ASP A 116 -14.86 -10.02 -13.46
C ASP A 116 -14.61 -11.11 -12.40
N GLY A 117 -15.67 -11.73 -11.94
CA GLY A 117 -15.65 -12.74 -10.89
C GLY A 117 -15.76 -12.22 -9.46
N LEU A 118 -15.85 -10.91 -9.26
CA LEU A 118 -16.25 -10.33 -7.98
C LEU A 118 -17.70 -9.85 -8.04
N SER A 119 -18.47 -10.16 -7.00
CA SER A 119 -19.81 -9.61 -6.81
C SER A 119 -19.68 -8.20 -6.25
N GLY A 120 -20.10 -7.18 -7.02
CA GLY A 120 -19.96 -5.79 -6.64
C GLY A 120 -18.61 -5.17 -7.07
N ARG A 121 -18.29 -4.01 -6.50
CA ARG A 121 -17.08 -3.26 -6.86
C ARG A 121 -15.95 -3.57 -5.89
N LEU A 122 -14.71 -3.54 -6.39
CA LEU A 122 -13.50 -3.57 -5.59
C LEU A 122 -13.08 -2.15 -5.25
N ALA A 123 -13.05 -1.80 -3.98
CA ALA A 123 -12.50 -0.54 -3.50
C ALA A 123 -10.99 -0.69 -3.24
N VAL A 124 -10.17 0.14 -3.85
CA VAL A 124 -8.71 0.16 -3.63
C VAL A 124 -8.28 1.53 -3.17
N ALA A 125 -7.65 1.60 -2.01
CA ALA A 125 -7.05 2.81 -1.47
C ALA A 125 -5.55 2.61 -1.24
N GLY A 126 -4.74 3.42 -1.94
CA GLY A 126 -3.31 3.53 -1.69
C GLY A 126 -3.05 4.55 -0.57
N VAL A 127 -2.35 4.16 0.48
CA VAL A 127 -2.09 5.05 1.63
C VAL A 127 -0.61 5.32 1.85
N HIS A 128 -0.33 6.51 2.36
CA HIS A 128 0.92 6.86 3.01
C HIS A 128 0.55 7.61 4.30
N LEU A 129 0.54 6.90 5.42
CA LEU A 129 0.06 7.44 6.68
C LEU A 129 1.09 8.38 7.32
N THR A 130 0.60 9.30 8.14
CA THR A 130 1.45 10.26 8.85
C THR A 130 2.41 9.58 9.83
N THR A 131 3.55 10.20 10.06
CA THR A 131 4.53 9.82 11.10
C THR A 131 4.51 10.76 12.30
N THR A 132 3.45 11.59 12.44
CA THR A 132 3.43 12.65 13.46
C THR A 132 3.33 12.09 14.87
N THR A 133 2.32 11.26 15.14
CA THR A 133 2.14 10.50 16.38
C THR A 133 1.44 9.17 16.08
N ALA A 134 1.51 8.20 16.99
CA ALA A 134 0.83 6.92 16.84
C ALA A 134 -0.71 7.07 16.73
N GLU A 135 -1.28 8.01 17.48
CA GLU A 135 -2.71 8.31 17.47
C GLU A 135 -3.16 8.93 16.16
N ALA A 136 -2.40 9.90 15.64
CA ALA A 136 -2.69 10.52 14.34
C ALA A 136 -2.59 9.48 13.20
N THR A 137 -1.58 8.61 13.25
CA THR A 137 -1.43 7.51 12.29
C THR A 137 -2.62 6.54 12.36
N ALA A 138 -3.07 6.18 13.57
CA ALA A 138 -4.23 5.32 13.77
C ALA A 138 -5.54 5.98 13.28
N THR A 139 -5.69 7.29 13.48
CA THR A 139 -6.85 8.04 12.98
C THR A 139 -6.90 8.01 11.45
N GLU A 140 -5.79 8.31 10.77
CA GLU A 140 -5.73 8.24 9.30
C GLU A 140 -6.01 6.81 8.80
N ALA A 141 -5.44 5.78 9.45
CA ALA A 141 -5.70 4.38 9.10
C ALA A 141 -7.18 4.02 9.21
N MET A 142 -7.86 4.47 10.26
CA MET A 142 -9.29 4.20 10.47
C MET A 142 -10.16 4.98 9.50
N CYS A 143 -9.81 6.23 9.16
CA CYS A 143 -10.49 6.97 8.09
C CYS A 143 -10.43 6.18 6.78
N ALA A 144 -9.24 5.73 6.37
CA ALA A 144 -9.07 4.95 5.14
C ALA A 144 -9.83 3.61 5.18
N ALA A 145 -9.76 2.88 6.30
CA ALA A 145 -10.47 1.61 6.47
C ALA A 145 -11.99 1.79 6.34
N THR A 146 -12.55 2.83 6.98
CA THR A 146 -13.98 3.15 6.90
C THR A 146 -14.40 3.37 5.44
N ARG A 147 -13.56 4.03 4.63
CA ARG A 147 -13.88 4.31 3.22
C ARG A 147 -13.87 3.03 2.38
N VAL A 148 -12.88 2.15 2.53
CA VAL A 148 -12.88 0.88 1.75
C VAL A 148 -13.96 -0.10 2.23
N LEU A 149 -14.35 -0.06 3.50
CA LEU A 149 -15.44 -0.87 4.05
C LEU A 149 -16.84 -0.41 3.59
N ALA A 150 -16.97 0.88 3.20
CA ALA A 150 -18.26 1.46 2.81
C ALA A 150 -18.75 1.02 1.43
N TYR A 151 -17.90 0.42 0.59
CA TYR A 151 -18.22 0.06 -0.80
C TYR A 151 -18.37 -1.45 -0.99
N ASP A 152 -19.56 -1.92 -1.29
CA ASP A 152 -19.91 -3.28 -1.77
C ASP A 152 -19.22 -4.47 -1.06
N GLY A 153 -18.52 -4.24 0.04
CA GLY A 153 -17.87 -5.23 0.89
C GLY A 153 -16.49 -5.71 0.43
N HIS A 154 -16.06 -5.46 -0.80
CA HIS A 154 -14.73 -5.85 -1.29
C HIS A 154 -13.78 -4.64 -1.29
N GLY A 155 -12.74 -4.68 -0.45
CA GLY A 155 -11.80 -3.57 -0.35
C GLY A 155 -10.39 -3.98 0.01
N VAL A 156 -9.43 -3.21 -0.54
CA VAL A 156 -8.00 -3.30 -0.24
C VAL A 156 -7.49 -1.95 0.20
N LEU A 157 -6.86 -1.92 1.35
CA LEU A 157 -6.09 -0.79 1.86
C LEU A 157 -4.61 -1.20 1.81
N ILE A 158 -3.80 -0.53 0.99
CA ILE A 158 -2.43 -0.95 0.70
C ILE A 158 -1.49 0.26 0.65
N GLY A 159 -0.26 0.13 1.16
CA GLY A 159 0.71 1.23 1.11
C GLY A 159 1.67 1.27 2.28
N ASP A 160 2.28 2.45 2.46
CA ASP A 160 3.14 2.75 3.61
C ASP A 160 2.31 3.21 4.81
N PHE A 161 2.13 2.32 5.76
CA PHE A 161 1.40 2.60 7.00
C PHE A 161 2.22 3.34 8.04
N ASN A 162 3.54 3.44 7.84
CA ASN A 162 4.44 4.07 8.79
C ASN A 162 4.31 3.56 10.25
N ALA A 163 3.76 2.37 10.43
CA ALA A 163 3.42 1.78 11.73
C ALA A 163 3.75 0.28 11.76
N HIS A 164 3.90 -0.24 12.99
CA HIS A 164 3.98 -1.68 13.18
C HIS A 164 2.61 -2.33 12.93
N PRO A 165 2.56 -3.48 12.24
CA PRO A 165 1.34 -4.27 12.15
C PRO A 165 0.96 -4.86 13.51
N ALA A 166 -0.27 -5.40 13.62
CA ALA A 166 -0.78 -5.97 14.87
C ALA A 166 0.07 -7.16 15.35
N SER A 167 0.52 -7.98 14.41
CA SER A 167 1.18 -9.26 14.66
C SER A 167 2.31 -9.49 13.66
N ASP A 168 3.49 -8.96 13.92
CA ASP A 168 4.69 -9.52 13.33
C ASP A 168 5.39 -10.31 14.42
N GLY A 169 5.81 -11.52 14.14
CA GLY A 169 6.56 -12.37 15.05
C GLY A 169 7.91 -11.77 15.46
N GLY A 170 7.80 -10.72 16.19
CA GLY A 170 8.63 -9.83 16.89
C GLY A 170 10.10 -10.07 17.05
N GLY A 171 10.96 -9.75 16.14
CA GLY A 171 12.26 -9.22 16.52
C GLY A 171 12.07 -7.81 17.08
N ALA A 172 12.74 -7.43 18.17
CA ALA A 172 12.78 -6.06 18.62
C ALA A 172 13.36 -5.22 17.47
N PRO A 173 12.58 -4.36 16.81
CA PRO A 173 13.12 -3.59 15.71
C PRO A 173 14.17 -2.65 16.28
N HIS A 174 15.19 -2.40 15.50
CA HIS A 174 16.30 -1.56 15.89
C HIS A 174 15.81 -0.11 16.07
N ALA A 175 15.33 0.23 17.27
CA ALA A 175 14.97 1.60 17.64
C ALA A 175 16.08 2.62 17.31
N ALA A 176 17.33 2.15 17.19
CA ALA A 176 18.47 2.95 16.77
C ALA A 176 18.49 3.33 15.28
N MET A 177 17.70 2.66 14.42
CA MET A 177 17.68 2.92 12.95
C MET A 177 16.63 3.95 12.51
N VAL A 178 15.80 4.40 13.42
CA VAL A 178 14.77 5.44 13.11
C VAL A 178 15.19 6.78 13.70
N THR A 179 14.86 7.87 12.97
CA THR A 179 15.08 9.22 13.48
C THR A 179 14.28 9.44 14.77
N PRO A 180 14.74 10.33 15.68
CA PRO A 180 14.02 10.59 16.93
C PRO A 180 12.53 10.92 16.72
N LEU A 181 12.20 11.67 15.67
CA LEU A 181 10.82 12.06 15.37
C LEU A 181 9.96 10.82 14.99
N VAL A 182 10.47 9.97 14.12
CA VAL A 182 9.77 8.75 13.69
C VAL A 182 9.66 7.75 14.84
N ARG A 183 10.66 7.73 15.74
CA ARG A 183 10.68 6.87 16.92
C ARG A 183 9.48 7.12 17.83
N VAL A 184 9.13 8.38 18.07
CA VAL A 184 7.97 8.75 18.92
C VAL A 184 6.65 8.18 18.39
N ALA A 185 6.49 8.09 17.07
CA ALA A 185 5.28 7.53 16.46
C ALA A 185 5.23 6.00 16.45
N ARG A 186 6.39 5.33 16.59
CA ARG A 186 6.50 3.87 16.39
C ARG A 186 6.86 3.09 17.65
N TYR A 187 7.40 3.75 18.67
CA TYR A 187 7.86 3.10 19.90
C TYR A 187 7.41 3.86 21.14
N ASP A 188 7.07 3.12 22.19
CA ASP A 188 6.83 3.70 23.49
C ASP A 188 8.15 4.18 24.15
N PRO A 189 8.09 4.88 25.30
CA PRO A 189 9.28 5.33 26.01
C PRO A 189 10.22 4.20 26.45
N ALA A 190 9.71 2.98 26.62
CA ALA A 190 10.49 1.80 26.97
C ALA A 190 11.14 1.13 25.73
N GLY A 191 10.81 1.62 24.53
CA GLY A 191 11.32 1.08 23.28
C GLY A 191 10.51 -0.08 22.72
N HIS A 192 9.31 -0.36 23.22
CA HIS A 192 8.44 -1.38 22.66
C HIS A 192 7.66 -0.85 21.46
N PRO A 193 7.39 -1.71 20.45
CA PRO A 193 6.60 -1.33 19.28
C PRO A 193 5.18 -0.88 19.63
N ILE A 194 4.78 0.30 19.17
CA ILE A 194 3.39 0.76 19.24
C ILE A 194 2.63 0.11 18.10
N ARG A 195 1.62 -0.72 18.42
CA ARG A 195 0.84 -1.50 17.45
C ARG A 195 -0.60 -0.99 17.29
N THR A 196 -0.88 0.22 17.74
CA THR A 196 -2.23 0.81 17.78
C THR A 196 -2.91 0.79 16.42
N VAL A 197 -2.17 1.08 15.34
CA VAL A 197 -2.70 1.07 13.95
C VAL A 197 -3.18 -0.33 13.57
N GLY A 198 -2.31 -1.32 13.63
CA GLY A 198 -2.67 -2.70 13.27
C GLY A 198 -3.79 -3.26 14.15
N GLN A 199 -3.76 -2.98 15.47
CA GLN A 199 -4.82 -3.40 16.39
C GLN A 199 -6.17 -2.73 16.09
N ALA A 200 -6.16 -1.45 15.68
CA ALA A 200 -7.38 -0.75 15.30
C ALA A 200 -7.99 -1.35 14.03
N LEU A 201 -7.17 -1.58 13.00
CA LEU A 201 -7.60 -2.23 11.75
C LEU A 201 -8.16 -3.64 12.00
N THR A 202 -7.49 -4.45 12.83
CA THR A 202 -7.98 -5.78 13.21
C THR A 202 -9.33 -5.71 13.91
N ARG A 203 -9.52 -4.76 14.85
CA ARG A 203 -10.81 -4.55 15.53
C ARG A 203 -11.91 -4.08 14.59
N ALA A 204 -11.56 -3.36 13.52
CA ALA A 204 -12.50 -2.99 12.45
C ALA A 204 -12.85 -4.16 11.51
N GLY A 205 -12.28 -5.34 11.75
CA GLY A 205 -12.50 -6.53 10.95
C GLY A 205 -11.59 -6.63 9.71
N MET A 206 -10.67 -5.70 9.52
CA MET A 206 -9.71 -5.79 8.41
C MET A 206 -8.73 -6.95 8.64
N VAL A 207 -8.34 -7.60 7.55
CA VAL A 207 -7.46 -8.77 7.53
C VAL A 207 -6.10 -8.39 6.97
N ASP A 208 -5.03 -8.51 7.75
CA ASP A 208 -3.65 -8.32 7.30
C ASP A 208 -3.27 -9.46 6.34
N ALA A 209 -2.97 -9.14 5.08
CA ALA A 209 -2.68 -10.11 4.03
C ALA A 209 -1.48 -11.01 4.35
N ALA A 210 -0.39 -10.42 4.85
CA ALA A 210 0.80 -11.19 5.22
C ALA A 210 0.52 -12.15 6.38
N HIS A 211 -0.17 -11.64 7.42
CA HIS A 211 -0.52 -12.47 8.59
C HIS A 211 -1.48 -13.59 8.23
N HIS A 212 -2.48 -13.29 7.42
CA HIS A 212 -3.46 -14.28 6.96
C HIS A 212 -2.77 -15.44 6.23
N LEU A 213 -1.93 -15.14 5.24
CA LEU A 213 -1.23 -16.19 4.49
C LEU A 213 -0.18 -16.92 5.33
N ALA A 214 0.58 -16.20 6.16
CA ALA A 214 1.53 -16.85 7.07
C ALA A 214 0.84 -17.84 8.01
N SER A 215 -0.35 -17.50 8.50
CA SER A 215 -1.15 -18.39 9.37
C SER A 215 -1.65 -19.64 8.63
N LEU A 216 -1.91 -19.54 7.32
CA LEU A 216 -2.36 -20.66 6.50
C LEU A 216 -1.21 -21.55 6.02
N THR A 217 -0.04 -20.95 5.72
CA THR A 217 1.08 -21.65 5.07
C THR A 217 2.22 -22.01 6.02
N GLY A 218 2.29 -21.35 7.19
CA GLY A 218 3.43 -21.44 8.09
C GLY A 218 4.64 -20.61 7.63
N ASP A 219 4.53 -19.85 6.53
CA ASP A 219 5.63 -19.06 6.00
C ASP A 219 5.80 -17.73 6.75
N VAL A 220 6.65 -17.74 7.76
CA VAL A 220 6.99 -16.56 8.56
C VAL A 220 7.84 -15.52 7.79
N SER A 221 8.39 -15.85 6.61
CA SER A 221 9.17 -14.92 5.80
C SER A 221 8.30 -13.75 5.28
N LEU A 222 6.98 -13.94 5.24
CA LEU A 222 6.00 -12.90 4.88
C LEU A 222 5.99 -11.72 5.86
N TYR A 223 6.49 -11.88 7.09
CA TYR A 223 6.63 -10.81 8.08
C TYR A 223 7.88 -9.95 7.92
N GLY A 224 8.71 -10.23 6.94
CA GLY A 224 9.98 -9.51 6.79
C GLY A 224 9.80 -8.00 6.59
N PRO A 225 10.84 -7.21 6.95
CA PRO A 225 10.82 -5.76 6.83
C PRO A 225 10.67 -5.31 5.38
N THR A 226 10.01 -4.17 5.17
CA THR A 226 9.80 -3.57 3.84
C THR A 226 10.53 -2.26 3.67
N GLY A 227 11.03 -1.66 4.76
CA GLY A 227 11.77 -0.41 4.74
C GLY A 227 13.09 -0.50 5.50
N ARG A 228 13.92 0.56 5.40
CA ARG A 228 15.25 0.64 6.05
C ARG A 228 15.20 0.54 7.58
N SER A 229 14.06 0.81 8.18
CA SER A 229 13.89 0.76 9.65
C SER A 229 13.83 -0.66 10.21
N GLY A 230 13.92 -1.69 9.38
CA GLY A 230 13.78 -3.08 9.81
C GLY A 230 12.35 -3.46 10.22
N ILE A 231 11.35 -2.65 9.81
CA ILE A 231 9.93 -2.82 10.13
C ILE A 231 9.18 -3.12 8.83
N ARG A 232 8.13 -3.94 8.89
CA ARG A 232 7.16 -4.11 7.81
C ARG A 232 6.18 -2.92 7.86
N VAL A 233 6.60 -1.78 7.33
CA VAL A 233 5.77 -0.56 7.28
C VAL A 233 4.84 -0.54 6.08
N ASP A 234 5.23 -1.18 4.98
CA ASP A 234 4.37 -1.36 3.82
C ASP A 234 3.50 -2.59 4.05
N GLN A 235 2.19 -2.39 4.03
CA GLN A 235 1.20 -3.38 4.44
C GLN A 235 0.04 -3.43 3.45
N ALA A 236 -0.66 -4.56 3.42
CA ALA A 236 -1.92 -4.71 2.72
C ALA A 236 -2.97 -5.29 3.67
N TRP A 237 -4.12 -4.63 3.74
CA TRP A 237 -5.26 -5.02 4.55
C TRP A 237 -6.48 -5.20 3.66
N LEU A 238 -7.18 -6.31 3.82
CA LEU A 238 -8.36 -6.65 3.06
C LEU A 238 -9.61 -6.59 3.93
N THR A 239 -10.74 -6.27 3.31
CA THR A 239 -12.03 -6.47 3.98
C THR A 239 -12.28 -7.96 4.20
N PRO A 240 -13.13 -8.34 5.19
CA PRO A 240 -13.44 -9.75 5.45
C PRO A 240 -14.00 -10.48 4.24
N ALA A 241 -14.84 -9.83 3.45
CA ALA A 241 -15.42 -10.41 2.24
C ALA A 241 -14.40 -10.69 1.14
N LEU A 242 -13.30 -9.90 1.09
CA LEU A 242 -12.25 -10.07 0.09
C LEU A 242 -11.17 -11.06 0.52
N SER A 243 -10.95 -11.27 1.82
CA SER A 243 -9.86 -12.11 2.31
C SER A 243 -9.89 -13.57 1.80
N PRO A 244 -11.04 -14.22 1.53
CA PRO A 244 -11.06 -15.55 0.93
C PRO A 244 -10.53 -15.61 -0.51
N HIS A 245 -10.42 -14.48 -1.18
CA HIS A 245 -9.86 -14.37 -2.53
C HIS A 245 -8.35 -14.19 -2.54
N LEU A 246 -7.71 -13.97 -1.39
CA LEU A 246 -6.26 -13.76 -1.30
C LEU A 246 -5.51 -15.07 -1.60
N THR A 247 -4.71 -15.08 -2.66
CA THR A 247 -3.96 -16.25 -3.11
C THR A 247 -2.45 -16.11 -2.95
N ALA A 248 -1.92 -14.90 -2.89
CA ALA A 248 -0.50 -14.65 -2.65
C ALA A 248 -0.24 -13.28 -2.02
N TYR A 249 0.84 -13.20 -1.25
CA TYR A 249 1.47 -11.98 -0.78
C TYR A 249 2.96 -12.09 -1.02
N GLN A 250 3.57 -11.05 -1.57
CA GLN A 250 5.00 -11.04 -1.89
C GLN A 250 5.61 -9.69 -1.54
N ARG A 251 6.88 -9.72 -1.16
CA ARG A 251 7.74 -8.55 -1.09
C ARG A 251 8.70 -8.59 -2.26
N VAL A 252 8.82 -7.48 -2.96
CA VAL A 252 9.68 -7.36 -4.15
C VAL A 252 10.69 -6.26 -3.91
N ARG A 253 11.96 -6.60 -3.94
CA ARG A 253 13.05 -5.63 -3.85
C ARG A 253 12.99 -4.68 -5.04
N THR A 254 13.17 -3.40 -4.79
CA THR A 254 13.13 -2.36 -5.82
C THR A 254 14.30 -1.38 -5.67
N ALA A 255 14.47 -0.52 -6.67
CA ALA A 255 15.43 0.60 -6.62
C ALA A 255 14.99 1.74 -5.67
N SER A 256 13.86 1.61 -4.96
CA SER A 256 13.50 2.45 -3.82
C SER A 256 14.24 2.00 -2.55
N ASP A 257 14.11 2.78 -1.47
CA ASP A 257 14.51 2.33 -0.13
C ASP A 257 13.40 1.53 0.59
N HIS A 258 12.26 1.35 -0.08
CA HIS A 258 11.19 0.43 0.29
C HIS A 258 11.13 -0.76 -0.66
N ASP A 259 10.83 -1.94 -0.11
CA ASP A 259 10.37 -3.07 -0.92
C ASP A 259 8.93 -2.81 -1.35
N ALA A 260 8.59 -3.16 -2.57
CA ALA A 260 7.19 -3.19 -2.97
C ALA A 260 6.47 -4.36 -2.31
N ILE A 261 5.19 -4.18 -2.02
CA ILE A 261 4.31 -5.27 -1.63
C ILE A 261 3.32 -5.58 -2.74
N VAL A 262 3.06 -6.86 -2.91
CA VAL A 262 2.19 -7.38 -3.97
C VAL A 262 1.20 -8.35 -3.37
N VAL A 263 -0.09 -8.14 -3.62
CA VAL A 263 -1.15 -9.09 -3.30
C VAL A 263 -1.79 -9.63 -4.58
N SER A 264 -2.04 -10.92 -4.61
CA SER A 264 -2.79 -11.56 -5.70
C SER A 264 -4.13 -12.04 -5.18
N LEU A 265 -5.18 -11.74 -5.94
CA LEU A 265 -6.55 -12.18 -5.68
C LEU A 265 -6.97 -13.16 -6.78
N GLY A 266 -7.66 -14.22 -6.42
CA GLY A 266 -8.15 -15.26 -7.33
C GLY A 266 -9.54 -15.73 -6.98
N ALA A 267 -10.04 -16.77 -7.66
CA ALA A 267 -11.26 -17.43 -7.24
C ALA A 267 -11.07 -18.10 -5.86
N PRO A 268 -12.08 -18.08 -4.97
CA PRO A 268 -11.97 -18.70 -3.63
C PRO A 268 -11.59 -20.19 -3.66
N GLU A 269 -11.88 -20.89 -4.74
CA GLU A 269 -11.51 -22.31 -4.93
C GLU A 269 -10.00 -22.49 -5.14
N ASP A 270 -9.31 -21.51 -5.73
CA ASP A 270 -7.87 -21.56 -5.93
C ASP A 270 -7.08 -21.45 -4.62
N ALA A 271 -7.68 -20.83 -3.59
CA ALA A 271 -7.07 -20.69 -2.27
C ALA A 271 -7.11 -21.99 -1.46
N LYS A 272 -8.15 -22.85 -1.64
CA LYS A 272 -8.32 -24.10 -0.90
C LYS A 272 -7.39 -25.22 -1.37
N ASN A 273 -6.95 -25.20 -2.62
CA ASN A 273 -6.12 -26.25 -3.20
C ASN A 273 -4.62 -26.13 -2.90
N ARG A 274 -4.16 -25.07 -2.23
CA ARG A 274 -2.74 -24.84 -1.91
C ARG A 274 -2.32 -25.28 -0.51
N GLY A 275 -3.27 -25.70 0.34
CA GLY A 275 -3.02 -26.18 1.70
C GLY A 275 -2.78 -27.69 1.83
N GLY A 276 -2.55 -28.41 0.74
CA GLY A 276 -2.36 -29.85 0.72
C GLY A 276 -1.10 -30.24 -0.04
N VAL A 277 0.07 -30.04 0.55
CA VAL A 277 1.31 -30.80 0.26
C VAL A 277 2.04 -31.02 1.56
#